data_9b72fc18081df8da8d7a0a2df140ec67
#
_entry.id   9b72fc18081df8da8d7a0a2df140ec67
#
_cell.length_a   1.000
_cell.length_b   1.000
_cell.length_c   1.000
_cell.angle_alpha   90.00
_cell.angle_beta   90.00
_cell.angle_gamma   90.00
#
_symmetry.space_group_name_H-M   'P 1'
#
loop_
_entity.id
_entity.type
_entity.pdbx_description
1 polymer ?
#
loop_
_entity_poly.entity_id
_entity_poly.type
_entity_poly.pdbx_seq_one_letter_code
_entity_poly.pdbx_strand_id
1 'polypeptide(L)'
;IDPTSKDSQPSLERAAWVAKRSQSAVELLICEYNSALDGGFFFDGPAQQKARESLLNNLSIWLDKLAQPLRDDGLTVTTEVRWGKPLHSMVLQRIDELKPDLVFRDATTHSLLQRLFFNNTSWQLIRQCPVPLWLVRKGEWKAERMCAALDPVHSADTEAVLDHLLVESTAHLAKTL
;
A
#
# COMPACT_ATOMS: atom_id res chain seq x y z
N ILE A 1 0.04 -4.32 -2.41
CA ILE A 1 -0.71 -5.47 -2.93
C ILE A 1 -0.72 -6.57 -1.89
N ASP A 2 -1.87 -7.22 -1.69
CA ASP A 2 -2.06 -8.33 -0.76
C ASP A 2 -2.05 -9.66 -1.52
N PRO A 3 -1.00 -10.49 -1.42
CA PRO A 3 -0.91 -11.76 -2.15
C PRO A 3 -1.90 -12.82 -1.64
N THR A 4 -2.53 -12.61 -0.48
CA THR A 4 -3.56 -13.54 0.06
C THR A 4 -4.94 -13.27 -0.53
N SER A 5 -5.19 -12.08 -1.08
CA SER A 5 -6.46 -11.66 -1.70
C SER A 5 -6.38 -11.78 -3.22
N LYS A 6 -6.50 -13.01 -3.74
CA LYS A 6 -6.30 -13.29 -5.17
C LYS A 6 -7.39 -12.71 -6.08
N ASP A 7 -8.60 -12.53 -5.57
CA ASP A 7 -9.79 -12.23 -6.38
C ASP A 7 -10.09 -10.74 -6.53
N SER A 8 -9.48 -9.87 -5.71
CA SER A 8 -9.77 -8.45 -5.73
C SER A 8 -8.64 -7.67 -5.06
N GLN A 9 -8.17 -6.65 -5.73
CA GLN A 9 -7.15 -5.70 -5.25
C GLN A 9 -7.73 -4.27 -5.33
N PRO A 10 -8.61 -3.87 -4.40
CA PRO A 10 -9.27 -2.55 -4.45
C PRO A 10 -8.31 -1.37 -4.52
N SER A 11 -7.17 -1.47 -3.81
CA SER A 11 -6.13 -0.43 -3.87
C SER A 11 -5.50 -0.30 -5.24
N LEU A 12 -5.32 -1.41 -5.97
CA LEU A 12 -4.81 -1.40 -7.34
C LEU A 12 -5.77 -0.71 -8.29
N GLU A 13 -7.06 -1.06 -8.23
CA GLU A 13 -8.10 -0.44 -9.06
C GLU A 13 -8.16 1.07 -8.82
N ARG A 14 -8.03 1.48 -7.55
CA ARG A 14 -8.03 2.89 -7.17
C ARG A 14 -6.79 3.63 -7.64
N ALA A 15 -5.62 3.04 -7.43
CA ALA A 15 -4.36 3.60 -7.89
C ALA A 15 -4.33 3.76 -9.42
N ALA A 16 -4.79 2.76 -10.16
CA ALA A 16 -4.89 2.82 -11.62
C ALA A 16 -5.85 3.92 -12.08
N TRP A 17 -7.01 4.07 -11.40
CA TRP A 17 -7.99 5.10 -11.73
C TRP A 17 -7.42 6.51 -11.51
N VAL A 18 -6.70 6.75 -10.41
CA VAL A 18 -6.01 8.02 -10.14
C VAL A 18 -4.91 8.25 -11.16
N ALA A 19 -4.03 7.27 -11.36
CA ALA A 19 -2.87 7.38 -12.24
C ALA A 19 -3.24 7.71 -13.70
N LYS A 20 -4.35 7.14 -14.20
CA LYS A 20 -4.87 7.48 -15.54
C LYS A 20 -5.25 8.95 -15.69
N ARG A 21 -5.75 9.58 -14.62
CA ARG A 21 -6.18 10.99 -14.63
C ARG A 21 -5.03 11.95 -14.40
N SER A 22 -4.14 11.61 -13.49
CA SER A 22 -2.96 12.42 -13.13
C SER A 22 -1.74 12.18 -14.03
N GLN A 23 -1.82 11.21 -14.96
CA GLN A 23 -0.69 10.79 -15.80
C GLN A 23 0.53 10.36 -14.98
N SER A 24 0.30 9.73 -13.82
CA SER A 24 1.33 9.32 -12.88
C SER A 24 1.80 7.89 -13.16
N ALA A 25 3.06 7.60 -12.81
CA ALA A 25 3.56 6.23 -12.76
C ALA A 25 3.03 5.51 -11.51
N VAL A 26 2.91 4.18 -11.59
CA VAL A 26 2.46 3.32 -10.49
C VAL A 26 3.52 2.29 -10.17
N GLU A 27 3.79 2.07 -8.90
CA GLU A 27 4.55 0.90 -8.46
C GLU A 27 3.66 -0.06 -7.69
N LEU A 28 3.70 -1.33 -8.05
CA LEU A 28 3.07 -2.42 -7.33
C LEU A 28 4.09 -3.07 -6.39
N LEU A 29 3.86 -2.95 -5.09
CA LEU A 29 4.76 -3.47 -4.05
C LEU A 29 4.12 -4.64 -3.30
N ILE A 30 4.85 -5.74 -3.15
CA ILE A 30 4.59 -6.82 -2.20
C ILE A 30 5.72 -6.85 -1.18
N CYS A 31 5.36 -6.86 0.10
CA CYS A 31 6.27 -7.20 1.18
C CYS A 31 5.83 -8.54 1.78
N GLU A 32 6.71 -9.53 1.80
CA GLU A 32 6.42 -10.89 2.26
C GLU A 32 7.44 -11.34 3.31
N TYR A 33 6.97 -12.12 4.25
CA TYR A 33 7.80 -12.80 5.24
C TYR A 33 7.14 -14.09 5.70
N ASN A 34 7.88 -15.18 5.66
CA ASN A 34 7.44 -16.47 6.17
C ASN A 34 8.52 -17.04 7.11
N SER A 35 8.18 -17.18 8.38
CA SER A 35 9.12 -17.64 9.41
C SER A 35 9.62 -19.07 9.17
N ALA A 36 8.88 -19.91 8.46
CA ALA A 36 9.31 -21.26 8.11
C ALA A 36 10.41 -21.26 7.02
N LEU A 37 10.50 -20.17 6.24
CA LEU A 37 11.51 -19.97 5.20
C LEU A 37 12.62 -18.99 5.63
N ASP A 38 12.52 -18.42 6.83
CA ASP A 38 13.54 -17.60 7.45
C ASP A 38 14.35 -18.53 8.36
N GLY A 39 15.44 -19.07 7.83
CA GLY A 39 16.30 -20.01 8.57
C GLY A 39 16.64 -19.44 9.94
N GLY A 40 16.10 -20.06 10.98
CA GLY A 40 16.57 -19.79 12.34
C GLY A 40 18.02 -20.21 12.47
N PHE A 41 18.71 -19.72 13.48
CA PHE A 41 20.16 -19.86 13.78
C PHE A 41 20.78 -21.25 13.53
N PHE A 42 19.95 -22.28 13.30
CA PHE A 42 20.37 -23.67 13.14
C PHE A 42 19.98 -24.34 11.80
N PHE A 43 19.21 -23.69 10.92
CA PHE A 43 18.60 -24.35 9.76
C PHE A 43 18.58 -23.54 8.46
N ASP A 44 19.56 -22.66 8.24
CA ASP A 44 19.67 -21.95 6.96
C ASP A 44 20.28 -22.90 5.90
N GLY A 45 19.50 -23.92 5.53
CA GLY A 45 19.92 -24.90 4.55
C GLY A 45 19.64 -24.42 3.11
N PRO A 46 20.40 -24.95 2.12
CA PRO A 46 20.17 -24.63 0.71
C PRO A 46 18.73 -24.86 0.22
N ALA A 47 18.02 -25.77 0.85
CA ALA A 47 16.63 -26.06 0.52
C ALA A 47 15.67 -24.93 0.92
N GLN A 48 15.88 -24.28 2.08
CA GLN A 48 15.07 -23.14 2.53
C GLN A 48 15.34 -21.91 1.68
N GLN A 49 16.61 -21.63 1.36
CA GLN A 49 16.95 -20.55 0.46
C GLN A 49 16.29 -20.73 -0.89
N LYS A 50 16.39 -21.93 -1.49
CA LYS A 50 15.72 -22.23 -2.76
C LYS A 50 14.19 -22.10 -2.68
N ALA A 51 13.59 -22.53 -1.58
CA ALA A 51 12.14 -22.37 -1.36
C ALA A 51 11.74 -20.89 -1.26
N ARG A 52 12.52 -20.06 -0.56
CA ARG A 52 12.32 -18.61 -0.47
C ARG A 52 12.45 -17.95 -1.85
N GLU A 53 13.49 -18.26 -2.58
CA GLU A 53 13.73 -17.74 -3.96
C GLU A 53 12.56 -18.12 -4.88
N SER A 54 12.08 -19.37 -4.80
CA SER A 54 10.92 -19.83 -5.55
C SER A 54 9.64 -19.07 -5.19
N LEU A 55 9.42 -18.80 -3.89
CA LEU A 55 8.28 -18.01 -3.43
C LEU A 55 8.35 -16.58 -3.99
N LEU A 56 9.48 -15.92 -3.85
CA LEU A 56 9.68 -14.54 -4.34
C LEU A 56 9.51 -14.46 -5.85
N ASN A 57 10.05 -15.43 -6.60
CA ASN A 57 9.87 -15.49 -8.04
C ASN A 57 8.40 -15.68 -8.45
N ASN A 58 7.67 -16.55 -7.76
CA ASN A 58 6.24 -16.75 -8.01
C ASN A 58 5.42 -15.49 -7.72
N LEU A 59 5.75 -14.77 -6.64
CA LEU A 59 5.11 -13.49 -6.30
C LEU A 59 5.43 -12.41 -7.35
N SER A 60 6.67 -12.35 -7.84
CA SER A 60 7.07 -11.42 -8.90
C SER A 60 6.31 -11.68 -10.20
N ILE A 61 6.24 -12.95 -10.63
CA ILE A 61 5.48 -13.34 -11.83
C ILE A 61 3.98 -12.99 -11.68
N TRP A 62 3.41 -13.23 -10.50
CA TRP A 62 2.02 -12.89 -10.23
C TRP A 62 1.79 -11.38 -10.24
N LEU A 63 2.70 -10.61 -9.62
CA LEU A 63 2.62 -9.16 -9.57
C LEU A 63 2.74 -8.54 -10.97
N ASP A 64 3.63 -9.07 -11.81
CA ASP A 64 3.74 -8.65 -13.20
C ASP A 64 2.49 -8.94 -14.04
N LYS A 65 1.82 -10.08 -13.78
CA LYS A 65 0.53 -10.37 -14.40
C LYS A 65 -0.55 -9.37 -13.99
N LEU A 66 -0.53 -8.88 -12.74
CA LEU A 66 -1.45 -7.82 -12.30
C LEU A 66 -1.11 -6.46 -12.93
N ALA A 67 0.17 -6.19 -13.18
CA ALA A 67 0.64 -4.95 -13.80
C ALA A 67 0.35 -4.90 -15.30
N GLN A 68 0.32 -6.05 -15.98
CA GLN A 68 0.26 -6.10 -17.44
C GLN A 68 -0.96 -5.37 -18.03
N PRO A 69 -2.21 -5.59 -17.56
CA PRO A 69 -3.36 -4.86 -18.09
C PRO A 69 -3.24 -3.34 -17.96
N LEU A 70 -2.58 -2.85 -16.90
CA LEU A 70 -2.36 -1.43 -16.69
C LEU A 70 -1.32 -0.86 -17.66
N ARG A 71 -0.28 -1.64 -17.96
CA ARG A 71 0.72 -1.30 -18.99
C ARG A 71 0.09 -1.27 -20.38
N ASP A 72 -0.76 -2.24 -20.69
CA ASP A 72 -1.51 -2.31 -21.96
C ASP A 72 -2.46 -1.11 -22.13
N ASP A 73 -2.99 -0.60 -21.02
CA ASP A 73 -3.79 0.62 -20.94
C ASP A 73 -2.94 1.93 -21.01
N GLY A 74 -1.63 1.82 -21.20
CA GLY A 74 -0.71 2.95 -21.39
C GLY A 74 -0.13 3.55 -20.10
N LEU A 75 -0.33 2.93 -18.93
CA LEU A 75 0.29 3.39 -17.69
C LEU A 75 1.74 2.90 -17.58
N THR A 76 2.60 3.74 -17.01
CA THR A 76 3.94 3.33 -16.59
C THR A 76 3.83 2.57 -15.27
N VAL A 77 4.07 1.24 -15.29
CA VAL A 77 3.92 0.40 -14.10
C VAL A 77 5.19 -0.40 -13.84
N THR A 78 5.74 -0.24 -12.65
CA THR A 78 6.84 -1.06 -12.11
C THR A 78 6.33 -2.02 -11.03
N THR A 79 7.09 -3.07 -10.76
CA THR A 79 6.76 -4.10 -9.78
C THR A 79 7.95 -4.36 -8.87
N GLU A 80 7.70 -4.55 -7.59
CA GLU A 80 8.73 -4.82 -6.59
C GLU A 80 8.24 -5.84 -5.57
N VAL A 81 9.05 -6.86 -5.27
CA VAL A 81 8.80 -7.84 -4.21
C VAL A 81 9.94 -7.78 -3.21
N ARG A 82 9.61 -7.57 -1.93
CA ARG A 82 10.58 -7.48 -0.84
C ARG A 82 10.35 -8.56 0.20
N TRP A 83 11.44 -9.08 0.70
CA TRP A 83 11.46 -10.05 1.80
C TRP A 83 11.95 -9.38 3.07
N GLY A 84 11.21 -9.53 4.16
CA GLY A 84 11.66 -9.06 5.47
C GLY A 84 10.54 -8.83 6.48
N LYS A 85 10.95 -8.65 7.72
CA LYS A 85 10.06 -8.29 8.84
C LYS A 85 10.66 -7.15 9.66
N PRO A 86 9.82 -6.34 10.30
CA PRO A 86 8.35 -6.31 10.15
C PRO A 86 7.93 -5.73 8.80
N LEU A 87 6.79 -6.17 8.24
CA LEU A 87 6.33 -5.80 6.89
C LEU A 87 6.17 -4.28 6.71
N HIS A 88 5.70 -3.56 7.75
CA HIS A 88 5.57 -2.10 7.67
C HIS A 88 6.92 -1.40 7.44
N SER A 89 8.00 -1.91 8.05
CA SER A 89 9.33 -1.33 7.86
C SER A 89 9.83 -1.49 6.42
N MET A 90 9.52 -2.62 5.77
CA MET A 90 9.86 -2.82 4.36
C MET A 90 9.10 -1.84 3.45
N VAL A 91 7.82 -1.61 3.76
CA VAL A 91 7.01 -0.60 3.05
C VAL A 91 7.57 0.80 3.26
N LEU A 92 7.86 1.20 4.51
CA LEU A 92 8.40 2.53 4.83
C LEU A 92 9.77 2.75 4.19
N GLN A 93 10.63 1.74 4.19
CA GLN A 93 11.92 1.79 3.49
C GLN A 93 11.72 2.03 1.99
N ARG A 94 10.76 1.32 1.36
CA ARG A 94 10.48 1.53 -0.07
C ARG A 94 9.92 2.92 -0.35
N ILE A 95 9.07 3.43 0.52
CA ILE A 95 8.56 4.81 0.43
C ILE A 95 9.71 5.81 0.49
N ASP A 96 10.69 5.59 1.38
CA ASP A 96 11.85 6.48 1.48
C ASP A 96 12.75 6.44 0.24
N GLU A 97 12.93 5.28 -0.37
CA GLU A 97 13.70 5.11 -1.62
C GLU A 97 13.00 5.71 -2.82
N LEU A 98 11.70 5.43 -2.98
CA LEU A 98 10.91 5.81 -4.15
C LEU A 98 10.41 7.26 -4.08
N LYS A 99 10.15 7.79 -2.86
CA LYS A 99 9.55 9.10 -2.61
C LYS A 99 8.23 9.30 -3.38
N PRO A 100 7.25 8.41 -3.22
CA PRO A 100 5.98 8.53 -3.94
C PRO A 100 5.16 9.70 -3.40
N ASP A 101 4.30 10.28 -4.24
CA ASP A 101 3.37 11.34 -3.83
C ASP A 101 2.17 10.81 -3.04
N LEU A 102 1.80 9.54 -3.25
CA LEU A 102 0.62 8.92 -2.64
C LEU A 102 0.80 7.40 -2.53
N VAL A 103 0.38 6.83 -1.39
CA VAL A 103 0.39 5.40 -1.15
C VAL A 103 -1.05 4.88 -1.04
N PHE A 104 -1.37 3.81 -1.75
CA PHE A 104 -2.64 3.10 -1.66
C PHE A 104 -2.46 1.78 -0.92
N ARG A 105 -3.39 1.47 -0.04
CA ARG A 105 -3.42 0.19 0.69
C ARG A 105 -4.85 -0.28 0.91
N ASP A 106 -5.08 -1.58 0.76
CA ASP A 106 -6.36 -2.17 1.11
C ASP A 106 -6.60 -2.08 2.62
N ALA A 107 -7.78 -1.54 2.98
CA ALA A 107 -8.30 -1.60 4.33
C ALA A 107 -9.03 -2.94 4.50
N THR A 108 -8.34 -3.95 5.00
CA THR A 108 -8.94 -5.25 5.30
C THR A 108 -9.96 -5.13 6.43
N THR A 109 -11.22 -5.43 6.13
CA THR A 109 -12.27 -5.57 7.13
C THR A 109 -12.15 -6.97 7.75
N HIS A 110 -11.40 -7.08 8.82
CA HIS A 110 -11.38 -8.31 9.60
C HIS A 110 -12.65 -8.48 10.43
N SER A 111 -13.10 -9.73 10.66
CA SER A 111 -14.18 -10.04 11.56
C SER A 111 -13.93 -9.48 12.98
N LEU A 112 -14.97 -9.32 13.81
CA LEU A 112 -14.86 -8.77 15.16
C LEU A 112 -13.81 -9.46 16.02
N LEU A 113 -13.58 -10.77 15.82
CA LEU A 113 -12.53 -11.54 16.51
C LEU A 113 -11.11 -11.19 16.02
N GLN A 114 -10.94 -10.84 14.74
CA GLN A 114 -9.67 -10.40 14.19
C GLN A 114 -9.34 -8.92 14.51
N ARG A 115 -10.32 -8.13 14.97
CA ARG A 115 -10.08 -6.77 15.48
C ARG A 115 -9.20 -6.75 16.71
N LEU A 116 -9.17 -7.81 17.51
CA LEU A 116 -8.27 -7.96 18.66
C LEU A 116 -6.81 -8.27 18.26
N PHE A 117 -6.61 -8.76 17.02
CA PHE A 117 -5.29 -8.97 16.41
C PHE A 117 -5.11 -8.02 15.25
N PHE A 118 -5.18 -6.71 15.53
CA PHE A 118 -4.87 -5.67 14.54
C PHE A 118 -3.56 -6.04 13.87
N ASN A 119 -3.61 -6.24 12.57
CA ASN A 119 -2.41 -6.41 11.77
C ASN A 119 -1.57 -5.15 11.98
N ASN A 120 -0.54 -5.28 12.79
CA ASN A 120 0.29 -4.18 13.30
C ASN A 120 0.79 -3.27 12.17
N THR A 121 0.91 -3.83 10.96
CA THR A 121 1.36 -3.16 9.75
C THR A 121 0.50 -1.96 9.35
N SER A 122 -0.84 -2.09 9.31
CA SER A 122 -1.72 -0.98 8.88
C SER A 122 -1.67 0.18 9.87
N TRP A 123 -1.68 -0.09 11.18
CA TRP A 123 -1.56 0.94 12.21
C TRP A 123 -0.20 1.61 12.20
N GLN A 124 0.87 0.86 11.97
CA GLN A 124 2.20 1.45 11.87
C GLN A 124 2.31 2.34 10.63
N LEU A 125 1.73 1.95 9.51
CA LEU A 125 1.71 2.79 8.31
C LEU A 125 0.87 4.07 8.52
N ILE A 126 -0.32 3.98 9.15
CA ILE A 126 -1.13 5.18 9.46
C ILE A 126 -0.34 6.18 10.30
N ARG A 127 0.50 5.71 11.22
CA ARG A 127 1.25 6.56 12.16
C ARG A 127 2.58 7.05 11.61
N GLN A 128 3.21 6.33 10.69
CA GLN A 128 4.60 6.55 10.29
C GLN A 128 4.78 6.85 8.80
N CYS A 129 3.73 6.71 7.97
CA CYS A 129 3.85 7.00 6.55
C CYS A 129 4.13 8.51 6.36
N PRO A 130 5.26 8.87 5.73
CA PRO A 130 5.64 10.28 5.58
C PRO A 130 4.91 10.98 4.43
N VAL A 131 4.11 10.24 3.67
CA VAL A 131 3.33 10.73 2.52
C VAL A 131 1.86 10.37 2.72
N PRO A 132 0.91 11.01 2.02
CA PRO A 132 -0.51 10.68 2.10
C PRO A 132 -0.75 9.18 1.87
N LEU A 133 -1.54 8.56 2.77
CA LEU A 133 -1.90 7.16 2.72
C LEU A 133 -3.41 7.02 2.48
N TRP A 134 -3.78 6.45 1.34
CA TRP A 134 -5.17 6.19 1.01
C TRP A 134 -5.55 4.75 1.36
N LEU A 135 -6.40 4.58 2.36
CA LEU A 135 -6.93 3.28 2.77
C LEU A 135 -8.19 2.97 1.95
N VAL A 136 -8.11 1.93 1.12
CA VAL A 136 -9.19 1.56 0.20
C VAL A 136 -9.97 0.39 0.75
N ARG A 137 -11.29 0.54 0.85
CA ARG A 137 -12.21 -0.56 1.21
C ARG A 137 -12.76 -1.22 -0.04
N LYS A 138 -13.02 -2.52 0.05
CA LYS A 138 -13.76 -3.25 -0.99
C LYS A 138 -15.20 -2.73 -1.07
N GLY A 139 -15.72 -2.56 -2.27
CA GLY A 139 -17.08 -2.12 -2.54
C GLY A 139 -17.16 -1.15 -3.71
N GLU A 140 -18.39 -0.82 -4.12
CA GLU A 140 -18.63 0.21 -5.13
C GLU A 140 -18.11 1.56 -4.65
N TRP A 141 -17.49 2.27 -5.56
CA TRP A 141 -16.97 3.59 -5.28
C TRP A 141 -17.28 4.56 -6.42
N LYS A 142 -17.74 5.74 -6.03
CA LYS A 142 -17.96 6.86 -6.95
C LYS A 142 -17.27 8.10 -6.37
N ALA A 143 -16.42 8.73 -7.17
CA ALA A 143 -15.73 9.96 -6.78
C ALA A 143 -16.61 11.19 -7.05
N GLU A 144 -17.78 11.24 -6.40
CA GLU A 144 -18.73 12.37 -6.59
C GLU A 144 -18.51 13.49 -5.57
N ARG A 145 -17.98 13.15 -4.41
CA ARG A 145 -17.79 14.11 -3.31
C ARG A 145 -16.56 13.78 -2.51
N MET A 146 -15.85 14.82 -2.11
CA MET A 146 -14.72 14.75 -1.19
C MET A 146 -15.02 15.56 0.05
N CYS A 147 -14.55 15.11 1.21
CA CYS A 147 -14.69 15.79 2.48
C CYS A 147 -13.33 15.86 3.16
N ALA A 148 -12.91 17.04 3.57
CA ALA A 148 -11.80 17.25 4.48
C ALA A 148 -12.37 17.34 5.90
N ALA A 149 -11.90 16.46 6.80
CA ALA A 149 -12.25 16.53 8.22
C ALA A 149 -11.18 17.34 8.96
N LEU A 150 -11.57 18.43 9.57
CA LEU A 150 -10.68 19.37 10.25
C LEU A 150 -10.88 19.27 11.77
N ASP A 151 -9.82 19.57 12.53
CA ASP A 151 -9.90 19.71 13.98
C ASP A 151 -10.12 21.19 14.35
N PRO A 152 -11.33 21.60 14.77
CA PRO A 152 -11.62 23.00 15.06
C PRO A 152 -10.94 23.51 16.35
N VAL A 153 -10.38 22.62 17.16
CA VAL A 153 -9.80 22.97 18.45
C VAL A 153 -8.28 23.15 18.39
N HIS A 154 -7.60 22.52 17.44
CA HIS A 154 -6.15 22.56 17.23
C HIS A 154 -5.33 22.31 18.51
N SER A 155 -5.80 21.43 19.41
CA SER A 155 -5.16 21.20 20.71
C SER A 155 -3.74 20.64 20.63
N ALA A 156 -3.41 19.94 19.54
CA ALA A 156 -2.11 19.35 19.28
C ALA A 156 -1.34 20.04 18.13
N ASP A 157 -2.00 20.89 17.34
CA ASP A 157 -1.45 21.62 16.20
C ASP A 157 -1.95 23.06 16.20
N THR A 158 -1.29 23.91 17.00
CA THR A 158 -1.70 25.31 17.21
C THR A 158 -1.61 26.18 15.95
N GLU A 159 -0.83 25.76 14.96
CA GLU A 159 -0.68 26.48 13.68
C GLU A 159 -1.64 25.95 12.60
N ALA A 160 -2.46 24.95 12.93
CA ALA A 160 -3.40 24.29 12.00
C ALA A 160 -2.71 23.77 10.71
N VAL A 161 -1.43 23.40 10.80
CA VAL A 161 -0.63 22.96 9.63
C VAL A 161 -1.26 21.74 8.98
N LEU A 162 -1.71 20.78 9.80
CA LEU A 162 -2.37 19.57 9.29
C LEU A 162 -3.68 19.90 8.57
N ASP A 163 -4.49 20.82 9.10
CA ASP A 163 -5.76 21.22 8.49
C ASP A 163 -5.54 21.92 7.14
N HIS A 164 -4.52 22.81 7.05
CA HIS A 164 -4.13 23.42 5.78
C HIS A 164 -3.74 22.36 4.74
N LEU A 165 -2.89 21.41 5.12
CA LEU A 165 -2.48 20.30 4.24
C LEU A 165 -3.67 19.43 3.80
N LEU A 166 -4.64 19.17 4.69
CA LEU A 166 -5.84 18.39 4.37
C LEU A 166 -6.72 19.14 3.36
N VAL A 167 -6.92 20.45 3.55
CA VAL A 167 -7.72 21.27 2.62
C VAL A 167 -7.04 21.33 1.25
N GLU A 168 -5.75 21.64 1.19
CA GLU A 168 -4.99 21.73 -0.05
C GLU A 168 -4.97 20.40 -0.80
N SER A 169 -4.67 19.30 -0.10
CA SER A 169 -4.65 17.96 -0.69
C SER A 169 -6.04 17.55 -1.21
N THR A 170 -7.10 17.83 -0.44
CA THR A 170 -8.48 17.54 -0.86
C THR A 170 -8.86 18.36 -2.08
N ALA A 171 -8.52 19.65 -2.11
CA ALA A 171 -8.80 20.54 -3.24
C ALA A 171 -7.99 20.13 -4.49
N HIS A 172 -6.74 19.72 -4.33
CA HIS A 172 -5.91 19.21 -5.42
C HIS A 172 -6.49 17.92 -6.01
N LEU A 173 -6.81 16.95 -5.18
CA LEU A 173 -7.44 15.70 -5.61
C LEU A 173 -8.77 15.96 -6.30
N ALA A 174 -9.63 16.84 -5.79
CA ALA A 174 -10.92 17.17 -6.38
C ALA A 174 -10.81 17.82 -7.76
N LYS A 175 -9.70 18.50 -8.07
CA LYS A 175 -9.43 19.07 -9.39
C LYS A 175 -8.82 18.06 -10.38
N THR A 176 -8.11 17.06 -9.86
CA THR A 176 -7.40 16.06 -10.67
C THR A 176 -8.31 14.87 -11.01
N LEU A 177 -9.24 14.55 -10.14
CA LEU A 177 -10.14 13.40 -10.24
C LEU A 177 -11.52 13.77 -10.74
#